data_171931dc7fa0a5d5e35da127aa83a09b
#
_entry.id   171931dc7fa0a5d5e35da127aa83a09b
#
_cell.length_a   1.000
_cell.length_b   1.000
_cell.length_c   1.000
_cell.angle_alpha   90.00
_cell.angle_beta   90.00
_cell.angle_gamma   90.00
#
_symmetry.space_group_name_H-M   'P 1'
#
loop_
_entity.id
_entity.type
_entity.pdbx_description
1 polymer ?
#
loop_
_entity_poly.entity_id
_entity_poly.type
_entity_poly.pdbx_seq_one_letter_code
_entity_poly.pdbx_strand_id
1 'polypeptide(L)'
;DLGCGDCSLLGELVTRKKVRGRGVDIDGSRLAGGMSLGLPVYQGDLDDGLADFADNAYDYVILNQTLQVVKNPQIVIREMMRIGRYGIVGFPNFGYWALRAGIFFGGRAPKSPALPFEWYNTPNIRVLTIKDFRAFCREENLRIVSEHDLIMNQWRQHLPARLSANLLAHIGLFVVTRNGFNS
;
A
#
# COMPACT_ATOMS: atom_id res chain seq x y z
N ASP A 1 -1.56 10.80 -0.16
CA ASP A 1 -2.01 9.53 0.38
C ASP A 1 -3.21 9.05 -0.45
N LEU A 2 -3.02 7.95 -1.17
CA LEU A 2 -4.00 7.36 -2.09
C LEU A 2 -4.76 6.23 -1.37
N GLY A 3 -6.09 6.34 -1.30
CA GLY A 3 -6.93 5.50 -0.45
C GLY A 3 -6.74 5.88 1.02
N CYS A 4 -6.77 7.18 1.32
CA CYS A 4 -6.41 7.71 2.64
C CYS A 4 -7.45 7.43 3.73
N GLY A 5 -8.65 6.96 3.37
CA GLY A 5 -9.73 6.75 4.32
C GLY A 5 -10.09 8.01 5.10
N ASP A 6 -10.00 7.94 6.42
CA ASP A 6 -10.23 9.07 7.32
C ASP A 6 -9.04 10.05 7.43
N CYS A 7 -7.99 9.84 6.66
CA CYS A 7 -6.74 10.60 6.66
C CYS A 7 -5.96 10.58 7.98
N SER A 8 -6.17 9.61 8.86
CA SER A 8 -5.46 9.51 10.15
C SER A 8 -3.95 9.40 9.96
N LEU A 9 -3.48 8.58 9.01
CA LEU A 9 -2.06 8.47 8.68
C LEU A 9 -1.49 9.82 8.20
N LEU A 10 -2.18 10.47 7.27
CA LEU A 10 -1.75 11.75 6.73
C LEU A 10 -1.70 12.83 7.83
N GLY A 11 -2.69 12.87 8.71
CA GLY A 11 -2.74 13.78 9.86
C GLY A 11 -1.55 13.59 10.81
N GLU A 12 -1.20 12.35 11.11
CA GLU A 12 -0.01 12.01 11.91
C GLU A 12 1.30 12.49 11.21
N LEU A 13 1.42 12.28 9.92
CA LEU A 13 2.59 12.73 9.15
C LEU A 13 2.70 14.25 9.13
N VAL A 14 1.60 14.96 8.90
CA VAL A 14 1.57 16.44 8.93
C VAL A 14 1.97 16.95 10.31
N THR A 15 1.40 16.38 11.37
CA THR A 15 1.63 16.82 12.75
C THR A 15 3.07 16.52 13.20
N ARG A 16 3.54 15.29 13.00
CA ARG A 16 4.84 14.83 13.53
C ARG A 16 6.01 15.16 12.63
N LYS A 17 5.82 15.12 11.32
CA LYS A 17 6.91 15.31 10.33
C LYS A 17 6.87 16.67 9.65
N LYS A 18 5.84 17.51 9.93
CA LYS A 18 5.68 18.83 9.33
C LYS A 18 5.64 18.82 7.80
N VAL A 19 5.17 17.72 7.22
CA VAL A 19 5.01 17.61 5.77
C VAL A 19 3.74 18.31 5.31
N ARG A 20 3.68 18.68 4.04
CA ARG A 20 2.45 19.08 3.36
C ARG A 20 1.92 17.87 2.58
N GLY A 21 0.64 17.56 2.71
CA GLY A 21 0.07 16.39 2.04
C GLY A 21 -1.37 16.60 1.62
N ARG A 22 -1.84 15.71 0.74
CA ARG A 22 -3.23 15.64 0.26
C ARG A 22 -3.70 14.20 0.35
N GLY A 23 -4.95 14.00 0.76
CA GLY A 23 -5.61 12.69 0.77
C GLY A 23 -6.51 12.52 -0.45
N VAL A 24 -6.56 11.30 -0.98
CA VAL A 24 -7.49 10.89 -2.03
C VAL A 24 -8.19 9.62 -1.56
N ASP A 25 -9.52 9.58 -1.63
CA ASP A 25 -10.31 8.38 -1.35
C ASP A 25 -11.60 8.39 -2.19
N ILE A 26 -12.12 7.21 -2.51
CA ILE A 26 -13.38 7.07 -3.22
C ILE A 26 -14.58 7.37 -2.32
N ASP A 27 -14.46 7.13 -1.02
CA ASP A 27 -15.52 7.32 -0.03
C ASP A 27 -15.48 8.72 0.58
N GLY A 28 -16.29 9.61 0.03
CA GLY A 28 -16.43 10.99 0.52
C GLY A 28 -16.84 11.10 1.99
N SER A 29 -17.56 10.11 2.53
CA SER A 29 -17.96 10.11 3.95
C SER A 29 -16.77 9.95 4.88
N ARG A 30 -15.77 9.14 4.49
CA ARG A 30 -14.51 8.94 5.23
C ARG A 30 -13.61 10.17 5.18
N LEU A 31 -13.63 10.92 4.07
CA LEU A 31 -12.84 12.15 3.90
C LEU A 31 -13.26 13.27 4.87
N ALA A 32 -14.46 13.20 5.47
CA ALA A 32 -14.87 14.16 6.50
C ALA A 32 -13.90 14.21 7.69
N GLY A 33 -13.26 13.09 8.03
CA GLY A 33 -12.18 13.02 9.03
C GLY A 33 -10.99 13.92 8.65
N GLY A 34 -10.51 13.82 7.42
CA GLY A 34 -9.42 14.64 6.91
C GLY A 34 -9.78 16.14 6.86
N MET A 35 -11.01 16.45 6.43
CA MET A 35 -11.50 17.85 6.41
C MET A 35 -11.52 18.45 7.81
N SER A 36 -11.97 17.70 8.82
CA SER A 36 -11.98 18.16 10.22
C SER A 36 -10.60 18.42 10.77
N LEU A 37 -9.57 17.79 10.23
CA LEU A 37 -8.15 18.02 10.55
C LEU A 37 -7.53 19.17 9.72
N GLY A 38 -8.32 19.83 8.85
CA GLY A 38 -7.85 20.90 7.96
C GLY A 38 -6.94 20.39 6.83
N LEU A 39 -7.00 19.11 6.50
CA LEU A 39 -6.19 18.51 5.44
C LEU A 39 -6.86 18.72 4.07
N PRO A 40 -6.11 19.03 3.01
CA PRO A 40 -6.61 18.99 1.65
C PRO A 40 -6.97 17.55 1.27
N VAL A 41 -8.22 17.32 0.91
CA VAL A 41 -8.72 16.02 0.48
C VAL A 41 -9.41 16.12 -0.89
N TYR A 42 -9.38 15.04 -1.63
CA TYR A 42 -9.99 14.90 -2.94
C TYR A 42 -10.76 13.58 -3.00
N GLN A 43 -12.03 13.65 -3.42
CA GLN A 43 -12.81 12.44 -3.65
C GLN A 43 -12.59 11.98 -5.10
N GLY A 44 -12.10 10.75 -5.27
CA GLY A 44 -11.84 10.19 -6.59
C GLY A 44 -11.59 8.68 -6.54
N ASP A 45 -11.93 8.01 -7.64
CA ASP A 45 -11.61 6.60 -7.85
C ASP A 45 -10.19 6.49 -8.42
N LEU A 46 -9.32 5.75 -7.75
CA LEU A 46 -7.95 5.52 -8.20
C LEU A 46 -7.89 4.71 -9.50
N ASP A 47 -8.92 3.90 -9.77
CA ASP A 47 -9.03 3.12 -11.00
C ASP A 47 -9.35 3.98 -12.23
N ASP A 48 -9.89 5.19 -12.05
CA ASP A 48 -10.11 6.18 -13.12
C ASP A 48 -8.84 6.99 -13.44
N GLY A 49 -7.77 6.81 -12.66
CA GLY A 49 -6.51 7.52 -12.80
C GLY A 49 -6.44 8.80 -11.96
N LEU A 50 -5.33 9.51 -12.10
CA LEU A 50 -5.01 10.72 -11.33
C LEU A 50 -4.73 11.92 -12.26
N ALA A 51 -5.53 12.07 -13.32
CA ALA A 51 -5.31 13.08 -14.37
C ALA A 51 -5.25 14.53 -13.85
N ASP A 52 -5.96 14.82 -12.75
CA ASP A 52 -5.97 16.14 -12.12
C ASP A 52 -4.66 16.47 -11.38
N PHE A 53 -3.75 15.51 -11.27
CA PHE A 53 -2.46 15.69 -10.61
C PHE A 53 -1.33 15.79 -11.64
N ALA A 54 -0.52 16.84 -11.53
CA ALA A 54 0.61 17.05 -12.44
C ALA A 54 1.73 16.01 -12.21
N ASP A 55 2.51 15.75 -13.24
CA ASP A 55 3.68 14.88 -13.18
C ASP A 55 4.69 15.41 -12.16
N ASN A 56 5.27 14.49 -11.37
CA ASN A 56 6.29 14.81 -10.34
C ASN A 56 5.86 15.88 -9.34
N ALA A 57 4.55 16.00 -9.06
CA ALA A 57 4.01 17.01 -8.15
C ALA A 57 4.35 16.73 -6.68
N TYR A 58 4.74 15.50 -6.35
CA TYR A 58 4.98 15.06 -4.97
C TYR A 58 6.34 14.37 -4.82
N ASP A 59 6.99 14.61 -3.68
CA ASP A 59 8.20 13.86 -3.32
C ASP A 59 7.87 12.41 -3.00
N TYR A 60 6.78 12.19 -2.26
CA TYR A 60 6.30 10.88 -1.85
C TYR A 60 4.81 10.72 -2.14
N VAL A 61 4.43 9.57 -2.65
CA VAL A 61 3.03 9.15 -2.78
C VAL A 61 2.85 7.86 -1.99
N ILE A 62 1.86 7.84 -1.11
CA ILE A 62 1.59 6.70 -0.23
C ILE A 62 0.38 5.93 -0.76
N LEU A 63 0.49 4.61 -0.82
CA LEU A 63 -0.58 3.67 -1.14
C LEU A 63 -0.56 2.57 -0.07
N ASN A 64 -1.17 2.84 1.08
CA ASN A 64 -1.13 1.94 2.22
C ASN A 64 -2.46 1.21 2.40
N GLN A 65 -2.42 -0.12 2.41
CA GLN A 65 -3.61 -0.99 2.54
C GLN A 65 -4.68 -0.74 1.46
N THR A 66 -4.28 -0.29 0.29
CA THR A 66 -5.17 0.08 -0.82
C THR A 66 -4.94 -0.79 -2.06
N LEU A 67 -3.70 -1.24 -2.29
CA LEU A 67 -3.34 -1.98 -3.51
C LEU A 67 -4.18 -3.26 -3.71
N GLN A 68 -4.59 -3.93 -2.62
CA GLN A 68 -5.38 -5.16 -2.68
C GLN A 68 -6.88 -4.93 -2.94
N VAL A 69 -7.36 -3.68 -2.89
CA VAL A 69 -8.78 -3.36 -3.09
C VAL A 69 -9.07 -2.68 -4.44
N VAL A 70 -8.05 -2.19 -5.15
CA VAL A 70 -8.21 -1.57 -6.47
C VAL A 70 -8.41 -2.61 -7.56
N LYS A 71 -9.17 -2.26 -8.60
CA LYS A 71 -9.45 -3.13 -9.76
C LYS A 71 -8.25 -3.25 -10.68
N ASN A 72 -7.51 -2.15 -10.88
CA ASN A 72 -6.40 -2.04 -11.84
C ASN A 72 -5.09 -1.60 -11.14
N PRO A 73 -4.47 -2.44 -10.30
CA PRO A 73 -3.30 -2.06 -9.51
C PRO A 73 -2.12 -1.58 -10.36
N GLN A 74 -2.00 -2.08 -11.60
CA GLN A 74 -0.95 -1.66 -12.53
C GLN A 74 -1.13 -0.19 -12.94
N ILE A 75 -2.36 0.24 -13.25
CA ILE A 75 -2.67 1.64 -13.58
C ILE A 75 -2.40 2.52 -12.36
N VAL A 76 -2.89 2.13 -11.19
CA VAL A 76 -2.71 2.90 -9.95
C VAL A 76 -1.23 3.10 -9.61
N ILE A 77 -0.40 2.06 -9.73
CA ILE A 77 1.05 2.18 -9.48
C ILE A 77 1.74 3.06 -10.53
N ARG A 78 1.37 2.94 -11.82
CA ARG A 78 1.92 3.82 -12.86
C ARG A 78 1.58 5.28 -12.64
N GLU A 79 0.32 5.59 -12.31
CA GLU A 79 -0.12 6.94 -11.97
C GLU A 79 0.55 7.46 -10.68
N MET A 80 0.63 6.64 -9.64
CA MET A 80 1.38 6.94 -8.43
C MET A 80 2.83 7.33 -8.75
N MET A 81 3.48 6.58 -9.64
CA MET A 81 4.86 6.87 -10.04
C MET A 81 4.96 8.02 -11.05
N ARG A 82 3.89 8.38 -11.76
CA ARG A 82 3.85 9.58 -12.61
C ARG A 82 3.82 10.85 -11.76
N ILE A 83 2.96 10.89 -10.75
CA ILE A 83 2.77 12.08 -9.92
C ILE A 83 3.80 12.21 -8.79
N GLY A 84 4.46 11.11 -8.39
CA GLY A 84 5.41 11.05 -7.29
C GLY A 84 6.82 10.63 -7.69
N ARG A 85 7.81 11.17 -6.97
CA ARG A 85 9.20 10.76 -7.08
C ARG A 85 9.45 9.39 -6.43
N TYR A 86 8.89 9.20 -5.24
CA TYR A 86 8.94 7.94 -4.50
C TYR A 86 7.54 7.46 -4.19
N GLY A 87 7.32 6.16 -4.33
CA GLY A 87 6.11 5.47 -3.93
C GLY A 87 6.33 4.69 -2.64
N ILE A 88 5.43 4.83 -1.66
CA ILE A 88 5.40 4.02 -0.44
C ILE A 88 4.19 3.11 -0.54
N VAL A 89 4.41 1.79 -0.70
CA VAL A 89 3.34 0.82 -0.90
C VAL A 89 3.29 -0.15 0.26
N GLY A 90 2.18 -0.18 0.97
CA GLY A 90 1.92 -1.10 2.09
C GLY A 90 0.74 -2.02 1.79
N PHE A 91 0.89 -3.33 2.05
CA PHE A 91 -0.17 -4.31 1.81
C PHE A 91 -0.06 -5.52 2.74
N PRO A 92 -1.19 -6.22 3.04
CA PRO A 92 -1.19 -7.46 3.77
C PRO A 92 -0.57 -8.58 2.91
N ASN A 93 0.33 -9.36 3.52
CA ASN A 93 1.02 -10.43 2.82
C ASN A 93 0.22 -11.75 2.91
N PHE A 94 -0.44 -12.11 1.85
CA PHE A 94 -1.12 -13.42 1.74
C PHE A 94 -0.15 -14.62 1.71
N GLY A 95 1.15 -14.36 1.52
CA GLY A 95 2.20 -15.37 1.59
C GLY A 95 2.60 -15.80 3.00
N TYR A 96 2.04 -15.19 4.05
CA TYR A 96 2.32 -15.51 5.45
C TYR A 96 2.03 -16.98 5.77
N TRP A 97 2.93 -17.65 6.49
CA TRP A 97 2.90 -19.10 6.71
C TRP A 97 1.61 -19.61 7.36
N ALA A 98 1.05 -18.87 8.33
CA ALA A 98 -0.16 -19.33 9.01
C ALA A 98 -1.39 -19.28 8.10
N LEU A 99 -1.45 -18.31 7.15
CA LEU A 99 -2.50 -18.29 6.12
C LEU A 99 -2.39 -19.50 5.20
N ARG A 100 -1.17 -19.83 4.78
CA ARG A 100 -0.92 -21.04 3.94
C ARG A 100 -1.28 -22.31 4.68
N ALA A 101 -0.87 -22.45 5.94
CA ALA A 101 -1.20 -23.59 6.77
C ALA A 101 -2.73 -23.72 6.99
N GLY A 102 -3.40 -22.59 7.25
CA GLY A 102 -4.84 -22.52 7.39
C GLY A 102 -5.59 -23.00 6.14
N ILE A 103 -5.15 -22.60 4.95
CA ILE A 103 -5.69 -23.07 3.68
C ILE A 103 -5.40 -24.56 3.49
N PHE A 104 -4.14 -24.97 3.68
CA PHE A 104 -3.68 -26.33 3.40
C PHE A 104 -4.34 -27.38 4.31
N PHE A 105 -4.37 -27.12 5.62
CA PHE A 105 -4.91 -28.07 6.61
C PHE A 105 -6.38 -27.84 6.91
N GLY A 106 -6.87 -26.59 6.87
CA GLY A 106 -8.24 -26.23 7.23
C GLY A 106 -9.20 -26.07 6.06
N GLY A 107 -8.70 -25.96 4.83
CA GLY A 107 -9.52 -25.78 3.61
C GLY A 107 -10.41 -24.54 3.63
N ARG A 108 -10.08 -23.52 4.42
CA ARG A 108 -10.86 -22.28 4.58
C ARG A 108 -10.13 -21.07 4.03
N ALA A 109 -10.91 -20.05 3.64
CA ALA A 109 -10.37 -18.76 3.23
C ALA A 109 -9.46 -18.17 4.33
N PRO A 110 -8.31 -17.54 3.95
CA PRO A 110 -7.33 -17.09 4.91
C PRO A 110 -7.84 -15.92 5.73
N LYS A 111 -7.63 -15.96 7.06
CA LYS A 111 -7.91 -14.87 7.99
C LYS A 111 -6.71 -14.63 8.89
N SER A 112 -6.44 -13.36 9.19
CA SER A 112 -5.41 -12.95 10.14
C SER A 112 -5.75 -11.55 10.70
N PRO A 113 -5.03 -11.04 11.70
CA PRO A 113 -5.20 -9.66 12.13
C PRO A 113 -5.03 -8.62 11.02
N ALA A 114 -4.19 -8.90 10.01
CA ALA A 114 -4.04 -8.05 8.83
C ALA A 114 -5.12 -8.30 7.75
N LEU A 115 -5.90 -9.38 7.85
CA LEU A 115 -6.96 -9.80 6.95
C LEU A 115 -8.18 -10.25 7.77
N PRO A 116 -8.88 -9.32 8.45
CA PRO A 116 -9.88 -9.66 9.46
C PRO A 116 -11.25 -10.07 8.89
N PHE A 117 -11.46 -9.86 7.59
CA PHE A 117 -12.76 -10.03 6.96
C PHE A 117 -13.08 -11.49 6.61
N GLU A 118 -14.34 -11.81 6.50
CA GLU A 118 -14.83 -13.07 5.92
C GLU A 118 -14.74 -12.99 4.39
N TRP A 119 -14.73 -14.15 3.74
CA TRP A 119 -14.62 -14.23 2.28
C TRP A 119 -15.78 -13.52 1.53
N TYR A 120 -16.95 -13.37 2.17
CA TYR A 120 -18.15 -12.77 1.56
C TYR A 120 -18.29 -11.27 1.82
N ASN A 121 -17.51 -10.67 2.74
CA ASN A 121 -17.59 -9.24 3.06
C ASN A 121 -16.21 -8.53 3.02
N THR A 122 -15.21 -9.20 2.48
CA THR A 122 -13.87 -8.63 2.35
C THR A 122 -13.82 -7.58 1.24
N PRO A 123 -13.21 -6.42 1.47
CA PRO A 123 -12.90 -5.48 0.40
C PRO A 123 -11.72 -5.95 -0.46
N ASN A 124 -10.95 -6.95 -0.01
CA ASN A 124 -9.76 -7.43 -0.69
C ASN A 124 -10.14 -8.27 -1.91
N ILE A 125 -9.93 -7.74 -3.10
CA ILE A 125 -10.20 -8.42 -4.37
C ILE A 125 -8.93 -9.01 -5.01
N ARG A 126 -7.75 -8.70 -4.45
CA ARG A 126 -6.45 -9.20 -4.91
C ARG A 126 -5.75 -9.99 -3.83
N VAL A 127 -5.27 -11.17 -4.20
CA VAL A 127 -4.36 -11.98 -3.38
C VAL A 127 -2.94 -11.60 -3.76
N LEU A 128 -2.24 -10.93 -2.85
CA LEU A 128 -0.93 -10.35 -3.10
C LEU A 128 0.08 -10.85 -2.06
N THR A 129 1.25 -11.26 -2.51
CA THR A 129 2.37 -11.62 -1.63
C THR A 129 3.55 -10.69 -1.83
N ILE A 130 4.45 -10.65 -0.85
CA ILE A 130 5.72 -9.91 -0.97
C ILE A 130 6.52 -10.38 -2.20
N LYS A 131 6.48 -11.68 -2.51
CA LYS A 131 7.16 -12.24 -3.68
C LYS A 131 6.54 -11.74 -4.99
N ASP A 132 5.20 -11.65 -5.06
CA ASP A 132 4.50 -11.15 -6.24
C ASP A 132 4.77 -9.66 -6.46
N PHE A 133 4.76 -8.85 -5.41
CA PHE A 133 5.07 -7.43 -5.53
C PHE A 133 6.51 -7.17 -5.99
N ARG A 134 7.49 -7.96 -5.51
CA ARG A 134 8.85 -7.89 -6.03
C ARG A 134 8.95 -8.28 -7.51
N ALA A 135 8.16 -9.27 -7.96
CA ALA A 135 8.08 -9.64 -9.38
C ALA A 135 7.48 -8.51 -10.20
N PHE A 136 6.36 -7.97 -9.75
CA PHE A 136 5.70 -6.83 -10.36
C PHE A 136 6.61 -5.60 -10.49
N CYS A 137 7.38 -5.25 -9.46
CA CYS A 137 8.35 -4.15 -9.54
C CYS A 137 9.39 -4.37 -10.65
N ARG A 138 9.85 -5.62 -10.87
CA ARG A 138 10.78 -5.92 -11.98
C ARG A 138 10.11 -5.78 -13.34
N GLU A 139 8.88 -6.25 -13.48
CA GLU A 139 8.09 -6.17 -14.72
C GLU A 139 7.78 -4.71 -15.09
N GLU A 140 7.44 -3.88 -14.10
CA GLU A 140 7.16 -2.44 -14.27
C GLU A 140 8.43 -1.57 -14.29
N ASN A 141 9.62 -2.17 -14.29
CA ASN A 141 10.91 -1.48 -14.27
C ASN A 141 11.04 -0.48 -13.10
N LEU A 142 10.53 -0.87 -11.92
CA LEU A 142 10.64 -0.10 -10.69
C LEU A 142 11.80 -0.59 -9.84
N ARG A 143 12.55 0.36 -9.28
CA ARG A 143 13.61 0.09 -8.31
C ARG A 143 13.03 0.10 -6.89
N ILE A 144 13.20 -0.98 -6.16
CA ILE A 144 12.92 -1.03 -4.72
C ILE A 144 14.07 -0.33 -4.00
N VAL A 145 13.77 0.78 -3.35
CA VAL A 145 14.73 1.59 -2.57
C VAL A 145 14.92 0.99 -1.19
N SER A 146 13.83 0.64 -0.53
CA SER A 146 13.84 -0.06 0.75
C SER A 146 12.61 -0.95 0.90
N GLU A 147 12.76 -1.96 1.75
CA GLU A 147 11.71 -2.91 2.10
C GLU A 147 11.69 -3.08 3.61
N HIS A 148 10.51 -3.00 4.19
CA HIS A 148 10.25 -3.15 5.62
C HIS A 148 9.14 -4.18 5.82
N ASP A 149 9.36 -5.10 6.73
CA ASP A 149 8.48 -6.22 6.99
C ASP A 149 7.94 -6.16 8.42
N LEU A 150 6.62 -6.20 8.59
CA LEU A 150 6.00 -6.33 9.89
C LEU A 150 5.89 -7.80 10.28
N ILE A 151 6.65 -8.21 11.30
CA ILE A 151 6.66 -9.56 11.83
C ILE A 151 6.33 -9.49 13.33
N MET A 152 5.34 -10.25 13.78
CA MET A 152 4.97 -10.35 15.21
C MET A 152 4.86 -8.98 15.89
N ASN A 153 4.16 -8.03 15.24
CA ASN A 153 4.00 -6.63 15.66
C ASN A 153 5.31 -5.81 15.78
N GLN A 154 6.39 -6.26 15.16
CA GLN A 154 7.65 -5.53 15.08
C GLN A 154 8.02 -5.27 13.62
N TRP A 155 8.32 -4.01 13.28
CA TRP A 155 8.90 -3.66 12.00
C TRP A 155 10.36 -4.09 11.94
N ARG A 156 10.72 -4.85 10.91
CA ARG A 156 12.08 -5.27 10.65
C ARG A 156 12.53 -4.79 9.29
N GLN A 157 13.71 -4.20 9.26
CA GLN A 157 14.42 -3.85 8.04
C GLN A 157 15.31 -5.03 7.65
N HIS A 158 15.15 -5.51 6.43
CA HIS A 158 15.96 -6.58 5.85
C HIS A 158 16.07 -7.85 6.71
N LEU A 159 15.08 -8.73 6.60
CA LEU A 159 15.34 -10.11 7.00
C LEU A 159 16.47 -10.69 6.14
N PRO A 160 17.48 -11.37 6.74
CA PRO A 160 18.68 -11.82 6.03
C PRO A 160 18.44 -12.82 4.89
N ALA A 161 17.22 -13.30 4.73
CA ALA A 161 16.83 -14.09 3.57
C ALA A 161 15.54 -13.56 2.97
N ARG A 162 15.58 -13.11 1.72
CA ARG A 162 14.39 -12.70 0.93
C ARG A 162 13.26 -13.74 0.93
N LEU A 163 13.56 -15.00 1.21
CA LEU A 163 12.59 -16.09 1.37
C LEU A 163 11.84 -16.00 2.69
N SER A 164 12.47 -15.56 3.77
CA SER A 164 11.86 -15.52 5.10
C SER A 164 10.82 -14.41 5.24
N ALA A 165 11.02 -13.26 4.60
CA ALA A 165 10.06 -12.15 4.62
C ALA A 165 8.69 -12.58 4.08
N ASN A 166 8.67 -13.21 2.90
CA ASN A 166 7.43 -13.69 2.29
C ASN A 166 6.69 -14.76 3.12
N LEU A 167 7.41 -15.48 3.97
CA LEU A 167 6.82 -16.52 4.82
C LEU A 167 6.43 -16.00 6.21
N LEU A 168 7.19 -15.08 6.78
CA LEU A 168 7.06 -14.66 8.18
C LEU A 168 6.36 -13.32 8.36
N ALA A 169 6.39 -12.42 7.37
CA ALA A 169 5.78 -11.11 7.49
C ALA A 169 4.27 -11.13 7.28
N HIS A 170 3.56 -10.37 8.10
CA HIS A 170 2.11 -10.14 7.97
C HIS A 170 1.81 -9.02 6.97
N ILE A 171 2.68 -7.99 6.93
CA ILE A 171 2.56 -6.81 6.09
C ILE A 171 3.92 -6.56 5.45
N GLY A 172 3.92 -6.29 4.15
CA GLY A 172 5.06 -5.73 3.43
C GLY A 172 4.89 -4.24 3.22
N LEU A 173 5.94 -3.46 3.44
CA LEU A 173 6.02 -2.03 3.13
C LEU A 173 7.23 -1.78 2.26
N PHE A 174 7.01 -1.21 1.09
CA PHE A 174 8.03 -0.96 0.09
C PHE A 174 8.16 0.51 -0.23
N VAL A 175 9.38 1.00 -0.34
CA VAL A 175 9.67 2.28 -0.98
C VAL A 175 10.21 2.00 -2.37
N VAL A 176 9.52 2.51 -3.38
CA VAL A 176 9.85 2.28 -4.79
C VAL A 176 10.08 3.59 -5.53
N THR A 177 10.84 3.54 -6.61
CA THR A 177 11.03 4.66 -7.53
C THR A 177 11.21 4.17 -8.96
N ARG A 178 11.03 5.03 -9.95
CA ARG A 178 11.33 4.69 -11.35
C ARG A 178 12.85 4.47 -11.53
N ASN A 179 13.23 3.51 -12.36
CA ASN A 179 14.62 3.39 -12.79
C ASN A 179 15.03 4.64 -13.59
N GLY A 180 16.23 5.17 -13.30
CA GLY A 180 16.72 6.39 -13.93
C GLY A 180 16.55 7.67 -13.10
N PHE A 181 15.82 7.64 -11.99
CA PHE A 181 15.88 8.71 -11.00
C PHE A 181 17.16 8.51 -10.14
N ASN A 182 18.21 9.27 -10.46
CA ASN A 182 19.36 9.42 -9.58
C ASN A 182 18.99 10.44 -8.48
N SER A 183 19.26 10.06 -7.24
CA SER A 183 19.14 10.89 -6.05
C SER A 183 20.12 12.05 -6.08
#